data_77b902d70bdc51eb4e0f7863b357925b
#
_entry.id   77b902d70bdc51eb4e0f7863b357925b
#
_cell.length_a   1.000
_cell.length_b   1.000
_cell.length_c   1.000
_cell.angle_alpha   90.00
_cell.angle_beta   90.00
_cell.angle_gamma   90.00
#
_symmetry.space_group_name_H-M   'P 1'
#
loop_
_entity.id
_entity.type
_entity.pdbx_description
1 polymer ?
#
loop_
_entity_poly.entity_id
_entity_poly.type
_entity_poly.pdbx_seq_one_letter_code
_entity_poly.pdbx_strand_id
1 'polypeptide(L)'
;MTTIKEINVGKIDPSIKEVLKKLVNVNLDFCVDGGLLCQYYLKEHARYTKDIDILYNAEEKVVKEELKKEFGAIDFFYSNGTDSFYEPYFICFTKVDGLRGQVEGKKINFLSEIKTELYSYEGIIFKGVCIEYTIAEKLVSLLNELSRPYKHLVDIYSFTKIDQSLLDKKEIKRYVSLINSQENEFRKSINVKEQVLPKQILDDKQLNPPIMVPTLQSKYNVSKEEMISEVNEWLKTVL
;
A
#
# COMPACT_ATOMS: atom_id res chain seq x y z
N MET A 1 12.72 -24.59 -2.65
CA MET A 1 12.87 -23.86 -1.37
C MET A 1 12.25 -22.49 -1.54
N THR A 2 11.34 -22.09 -0.67
CA THR A 2 10.75 -20.77 -0.71
C THR A 2 11.76 -19.76 -0.16
N THR A 3 12.18 -18.81 -0.98
CA THR A 3 13.11 -17.76 -0.55
C THR A 3 12.37 -16.75 0.35
N ILE A 4 12.94 -16.47 1.52
CA ILE A 4 12.42 -15.44 2.42
C ILE A 4 13.12 -14.12 2.09
N LYS A 5 12.36 -13.07 1.88
CA LYS A 5 12.83 -11.71 1.58
C LYS A 5 13.05 -10.95 2.89
N GLU A 6 14.29 -10.72 3.27
CA GLU A 6 14.64 -10.07 4.53
C GLU A 6 14.66 -8.55 4.40
N ILE A 7 13.88 -7.86 5.24
CA ILE A 7 13.81 -6.40 5.30
C ILE A 7 14.84 -5.90 6.30
N ASN A 8 15.95 -5.35 5.79
CA ASN A 8 17.14 -4.97 6.58
C ASN A 8 17.35 -3.44 6.64
N VAL A 9 16.37 -2.61 6.34
CA VAL A 9 16.56 -1.17 6.16
C VAL A 9 15.81 -0.33 7.19
N GLY A 10 16.44 0.71 7.67
CA GLY A 10 16.16 1.43 8.89
C GLY A 10 15.22 2.64 8.83
N LYS A 11 14.26 2.71 7.89
CA LYS A 11 13.26 3.80 7.87
C LYS A 11 11.87 3.30 8.33
N ILE A 12 11.88 2.53 9.40
CA ILE A 12 10.72 1.85 9.95
C ILE A 12 10.51 2.33 11.39
N ASP A 13 9.27 2.66 11.74
CA ASP A 13 8.90 3.04 13.10
C ASP A 13 9.17 1.87 14.07
N PRO A 14 9.73 2.11 15.25
CA PRO A 14 9.99 1.05 16.23
C PRO A 14 8.76 0.24 16.65
N SER A 15 7.56 0.82 16.57
CA SER A 15 6.31 0.13 16.88
C SER A 15 5.97 -0.99 15.90
N ILE A 16 6.46 -0.92 14.65
CA ILE A 16 6.16 -1.90 13.58
C ILE A 16 6.56 -3.31 14.00
N LYS A 17 7.73 -3.49 14.61
CA LYS A 17 8.19 -4.79 15.09
C LYS A 17 7.19 -5.42 16.05
N GLU A 18 6.78 -4.68 17.07
CA GLU A 18 5.90 -5.21 18.11
C GLU A 18 4.47 -5.41 17.60
N VAL A 19 4.00 -4.54 16.71
CA VAL A 19 2.71 -4.70 16.04
C VAL A 19 2.74 -5.94 15.14
N LEU A 20 3.77 -6.10 14.32
CA LEU A 20 3.90 -7.24 13.39
C LEU A 20 3.99 -8.57 14.15
N LYS A 21 4.72 -8.62 15.27
CA LYS A 21 4.85 -9.79 16.12
C LYS A 21 3.50 -10.30 16.66
N LYS A 22 2.58 -9.38 16.94
CA LYS A 22 1.20 -9.72 17.32
C LYS A 22 0.34 -10.03 16.11
N LEU A 23 0.47 -9.23 15.04
CA LEU A 23 -0.35 -9.37 13.85
C LEU A 23 -0.22 -10.76 13.19
N VAL A 24 0.97 -11.35 13.19
CA VAL A 24 1.18 -12.70 12.62
C VAL A 24 0.47 -13.81 13.38
N ASN A 25 0.00 -13.54 14.60
CA ASN A 25 -0.79 -14.47 15.42
C ASN A 25 -2.31 -14.27 15.27
N VAL A 26 -2.74 -13.22 14.57
CA VAL A 26 -4.16 -12.97 14.33
C VAL A 26 -4.73 -14.07 13.44
N ASN A 27 -5.82 -14.68 13.86
CA ASN A 27 -6.49 -15.75 13.11
C ASN A 27 -7.38 -15.16 11.98
N LEU A 28 -6.72 -14.53 11.01
CA LEU A 28 -7.32 -13.90 9.85
C LEU A 28 -6.47 -14.23 8.61
N ASP A 29 -7.11 -14.59 7.51
CA ASP A 29 -6.38 -14.68 6.23
C ASP A 29 -6.13 -13.27 5.70
N PHE A 30 -4.86 -12.88 5.72
CA PHE A 30 -4.41 -11.59 5.24
C PHE A 30 -3.02 -11.69 4.60
N CYS A 31 -2.65 -10.66 3.87
CA CYS A 31 -1.27 -10.42 3.48
C CYS A 31 -0.89 -8.95 3.72
N VAL A 32 0.37 -8.74 4.07
CA VAL A 32 0.93 -7.40 4.26
C VAL A 32 1.14 -6.74 2.90
N ASP A 33 0.92 -5.45 2.82
CA ASP A 33 1.15 -4.59 1.65
C ASP A 33 1.83 -3.28 2.06
N GLY A 34 1.93 -2.36 1.15
CA GLY A 34 2.24 -0.96 1.40
C GLY A 34 3.69 -0.64 1.75
N GLY A 35 3.84 0.29 2.68
CA GLY A 35 5.12 0.91 3.00
C GLY A 35 6.18 -0.04 3.54
N LEU A 36 5.79 -1.07 4.31
CA LEU A 36 6.73 -2.03 4.87
C LEU A 36 7.41 -2.88 3.78
N LEU A 37 6.67 -3.33 2.77
CA LEU A 37 7.24 -4.08 1.66
C LEU A 37 8.13 -3.20 0.77
N CYS A 38 7.80 -1.91 0.63
CA CYS A 38 8.64 -0.96 -0.08
C CYS A 38 10.05 -0.86 0.52
N GLN A 39 10.23 -1.10 1.83
CA GLN A 39 11.57 -1.10 2.44
C GLN A 39 12.48 -2.16 1.83
N TYR A 40 11.95 -3.33 1.50
CA TYR A 40 12.74 -4.39 0.86
C TYR A 40 13.22 -4.00 -0.55
N TYR A 41 12.31 -3.45 -1.36
CA TYR A 41 12.59 -3.19 -2.77
C TYR A 41 13.33 -1.88 -3.01
N LEU A 42 12.95 -0.84 -2.28
CA LEU A 42 13.48 0.51 -2.49
C LEU A 42 14.69 0.82 -1.60
N LYS A 43 14.93 0.03 -0.56
CA LYS A 43 16.07 0.16 0.35
C LYS A 43 16.23 1.61 0.87
N GLU A 44 17.38 2.22 0.64
CA GLU A 44 17.67 3.63 0.99
C GLU A 44 16.69 4.63 0.35
N HIS A 45 16.02 4.24 -0.74
CA HIS A 45 15.02 5.03 -1.43
C HIS A 45 13.62 4.91 -0.82
N ALA A 46 13.37 3.97 0.09
CA ALA A 46 12.08 3.86 0.77
C ALA A 46 11.78 5.07 1.64
N ARG A 47 10.50 5.43 1.75
CA ARG A 47 10.01 6.42 2.71
C ARG A 47 10.00 5.83 4.12
N TYR A 48 9.92 6.70 5.13
CA TYR A 48 9.61 6.28 6.49
C TYR A 48 8.22 5.62 6.56
N THR A 49 8.14 4.47 7.22
CA THR A 49 6.91 3.71 7.43
C THR A 49 6.58 3.66 8.92
N LYS A 50 5.35 3.98 9.29
CA LYS A 50 4.84 4.02 10.67
C LYS A 50 3.60 3.15 10.91
N ASP A 51 3.08 2.54 9.87
CA ASP A 51 1.85 1.74 9.81
C ASP A 51 2.13 0.40 9.11
N ILE A 52 1.26 -0.57 9.37
CA ILE A 52 1.24 -1.84 8.64
C ILE A 52 -0.05 -1.88 7.86
N ASP A 53 0.08 -1.89 6.54
CA ASP A 53 -1.04 -2.09 5.62
C ASP A 53 -1.29 -3.59 5.44
N ILE A 54 -2.55 -4.02 5.50
CA ILE A 54 -2.94 -5.40 5.21
C ILE A 54 -4.10 -5.46 4.22
N LEU A 55 -4.08 -6.49 3.38
CA LEU A 55 -5.20 -6.88 2.53
C LEU A 55 -5.89 -8.08 3.15
N TYR A 56 -7.21 -8.05 3.20
CA TYR A 56 -8.01 -9.13 3.80
C TYR A 56 -9.33 -9.32 3.04
N ASN A 57 -9.97 -10.50 3.26
CA ASN A 57 -11.31 -10.77 2.74
C ASN A 57 -12.16 -11.42 3.84
N ALA A 58 -12.58 -10.61 4.81
CA ALA A 58 -13.44 -11.06 5.90
C ALA A 58 -14.46 -9.96 6.24
N GLU A 59 -15.46 -10.31 7.06
CA GLU A 59 -16.42 -9.33 7.55
C GLU A 59 -15.83 -8.46 8.66
N GLU A 60 -16.22 -7.18 8.70
CA GLU A 60 -15.75 -6.19 9.69
C GLU A 60 -15.72 -6.74 11.12
N LYS A 61 -16.82 -7.37 11.53
CA LYS A 61 -16.97 -7.92 12.88
C LYS A 61 -15.89 -8.95 13.20
N VAL A 62 -15.59 -9.84 12.26
CA VAL A 62 -14.57 -10.88 12.40
C VAL A 62 -13.19 -10.24 12.54
N VAL A 63 -12.87 -9.29 11.68
CA VAL A 63 -11.59 -8.57 11.71
C VAL A 63 -11.38 -7.88 13.06
N LYS A 64 -12.39 -7.13 13.52
CA LYS A 64 -12.35 -6.40 14.79
C LYS A 64 -12.17 -7.34 15.98
N GLU A 65 -12.90 -8.46 16.01
CA GLU A 65 -12.81 -9.45 17.08
C GLU A 65 -11.43 -10.12 17.13
N GLU A 66 -10.89 -10.52 15.99
CA GLU A 66 -9.58 -11.17 15.90
C GLU A 66 -8.45 -10.20 16.29
N LEU A 67 -8.48 -8.96 15.80
CA LEU A 67 -7.51 -7.93 16.22
C LEU A 67 -7.61 -7.67 17.73
N LYS A 68 -8.82 -7.60 18.30
CA LYS A 68 -9.02 -7.36 19.72
C LYS A 68 -8.49 -8.51 20.60
N LYS A 69 -8.56 -9.76 20.14
CA LYS A 69 -8.01 -10.91 20.87
C LYS A 69 -6.49 -10.78 21.04
N GLU A 70 -5.77 -10.38 20.00
CA GLU A 70 -4.32 -10.30 20.02
C GLU A 70 -3.78 -9.00 20.63
N PHE A 71 -4.42 -7.88 20.33
CA PHE A 71 -3.95 -6.56 20.75
C PHE A 71 -4.57 -6.08 22.07
N GLY A 72 -5.68 -6.67 22.51
CA GLY A 72 -6.42 -6.23 23.70
C GLY A 72 -7.25 -4.98 23.40
N ALA A 73 -6.99 -3.89 24.10
CA ALA A 73 -7.68 -2.61 23.85
C ALA A 73 -7.22 -1.99 22.54
N ILE A 74 -8.16 -1.73 21.65
CA ILE A 74 -7.94 -1.11 20.33
C ILE A 74 -8.94 0.01 20.08
N ASP A 75 -8.49 1.05 19.38
CA ASP A 75 -9.37 2.03 18.74
C ASP A 75 -9.55 1.60 17.27
N PHE A 76 -10.75 1.15 16.91
CA PHE A 76 -11.05 0.58 15.61
C PHE A 76 -12.07 1.45 14.87
N PHE A 77 -11.64 1.96 13.72
CA PHE A 77 -12.44 2.76 12.81
C PHE A 77 -12.66 1.97 11.52
N TYR A 78 -13.88 1.90 11.06
CA TYR A 78 -14.24 1.24 9.82
C TYR A 78 -15.00 2.20 8.91
N SER A 79 -14.65 2.17 7.64
CA SER A 79 -15.36 2.88 6.59
C SER A 79 -15.89 1.90 5.55
N ASN A 80 -17.12 2.09 5.14
CA ASN A 80 -17.72 1.34 4.02
C ASN A 80 -17.32 1.91 2.64
N GLY A 81 -16.28 2.75 2.58
CA GLY A 81 -15.79 3.30 1.33
C GLY A 81 -16.58 4.52 0.81
N THR A 82 -17.26 5.26 1.68
CA THR A 82 -18.06 6.42 1.27
C THR A 82 -17.28 7.73 1.16
N ASP A 83 -16.01 7.74 1.63
CA ASP A 83 -15.23 9.00 1.71
C ASP A 83 -14.28 9.15 0.51
N SER A 84 -12.99 8.95 0.70
CA SER A 84 -11.97 9.10 -0.36
C SER A 84 -11.52 7.78 -0.98
N PHE A 85 -11.91 6.65 -0.40
CA PHE A 85 -11.62 5.32 -0.91
C PHE A 85 -12.93 4.62 -1.25
N TYR A 86 -13.10 4.22 -2.49
CA TYR A 86 -14.30 3.49 -2.93
C TYR A 86 -14.18 1.98 -2.64
N GLU A 87 -13.79 1.66 -1.41
CA GLU A 87 -13.66 0.29 -0.94
C GLU A 87 -13.70 0.24 0.59
N PRO A 88 -14.20 -0.84 1.18
CA PRO A 88 -14.21 -0.99 2.63
C PRO A 88 -12.80 -1.08 3.19
N TYR A 89 -12.49 -0.25 4.18
CA TYR A 89 -11.22 -0.26 4.89
C TYR A 89 -11.39 -0.03 6.39
N PHE A 90 -10.38 -0.36 7.17
CA PHE A 90 -10.32 -0.02 8.58
C PHE A 90 -8.98 0.62 8.96
N ILE A 91 -9.00 1.38 10.05
CA ILE A 91 -7.80 1.83 10.76
C ILE A 91 -7.92 1.35 12.21
N CYS A 92 -6.92 0.63 12.67
CA CYS A 92 -6.82 0.13 14.03
C CYS A 92 -5.61 0.74 14.72
N PHE A 93 -5.83 1.50 15.79
CA PHE A 93 -4.76 1.94 16.66
C PHE A 93 -4.65 1.00 17.87
N THR A 94 -3.43 0.67 18.24
CA THR A 94 -3.13 -0.22 19.35
C THR A 94 -1.98 0.33 20.19
N LYS A 95 -1.83 -0.19 21.39
CA LYS A 95 -0.68 0.08 22.27
C LYS A 95 0.02 -1.24 22.55
N VAL A 96 1.27 -1.36 22.11
CA VAL A 96 2.10 -2.54 22.34
C VAL A 96 3.40 -2.08 23.01
N ASP A 97 3.69 -2.61 24.18
CA ASP A 97 4.88 -2.27 24.99
C ASP A 97 5.10 -0.75 25.17
N GLY A 98 3.98 -0.01 25.36
CA GLY A 98 4.01 1.44 25.53
C GLY A 98 4.09 2.24 24.23
N LEU A 99 4.35 1.61 23.11
CA LEU A 99 4.38 2.22 21.78
C LEU A 99 2.99 2.24 21.15
N ARG A 100 2.65 3.34 20.49
CA ARG A 100 1.42 3.42 19.67
C ARG A 100 1.70 2.83 18.30
N GLY A 101 0.99 1.76 17.96
CA GLY A 101 1.04 1.13 16.67
C GLY A 101 -0.23 1.39 15.86
N GLN A 102 -0.15 1.21 14.55
CA GLN A 102 -1.25 1.38 13.61
C GLN A 102 -1.26 0.22 12.60
N VAL A 103 -2.44 -0.38 12.42
CA VAL A 103 -2.73 -1.34 11.35
C VAL A 103 -3.84 -0.74 10.50
N GLU A 104 -3.61 -0.66 9.20
CA GLU A 104 -4.61 -0.28 8.21
C GLU A 104 -4.97 -1.51 7.38
N GLY A 105 -6.24 -1.72 7.14
CA GLY A 105 -6.68 -2.88 6.37
C GLY A 105 -7.66 -2.52 5.28
N LYS A 106 -7.45 -3.08 4.10
CA LYS A 106 -8.27 -2.91 2.91
C LYS A 106 -8.93 -4.22 2.56
N LYS A 107 -10.28 -4.21 2.47
CA LYS A 107 -11.04 -5.41 2.06
C LYS A 107 -10.98 -5.57 0.55
N ILE A 108 -10.54 -6.75 0.10
CA ILE A 108 -10.48 -7.07 -1.33
C ILE A 108 -11.13 -8.41 -1.62
N ASN A 109 -11.86 -8.50 -2.74
CA ASN A 109 -12.60 -9.71 -3.13
C ASN A 109 -11.73 -10.75 -3.84
N PHE A 110 -10.59 -10.32 -4.41
CA PHE A 110 -9.67 -11.14 -5.20
C PHE A 110 -8.36 -11.47 -4.47
N LEU A 111 -8.38 -11.55 -3.13
CA LEU A 111 -7.20 -11.85 -2.32
C LEU A 111 -6.48 -13.14 -2.76
N SER A 112 -7.24 -14.17 -3.15
CA SER A 112 -6.70 -15.44 -3.64
C SER A 112 -6.02 -15.37 -5.01
N GLU A 113 -6.23 -14.29 -5.76
CA GLU A 113 -5.61 -14.06 -7.07
C GLU A 113 -4.27 -13.31 -6.98
N ILE A 114 -3.95 -12.82 -5.77
CA ILE A 114 -2.69 -12.09 -5.55
C ILE A 114 -1.57 -13.08 -5.28
N LYS A 115 -0.50 -12.97 -6.06
CA LYS A 115 0.74 -13.67 -5.77
C LYS A 115 1.33 -13.13 -4.47
N THR A 116 1.57 -14.03 -3.52
CA THR A 116 2.16 -13.70 -2.23
C THR A 116 3.55 -14.28 -2.09
N GLU A 117 4.38 -13.66 -1.27
CA GLU A 117 5.75 -14.02 -0.99
C GLU A 117 5.99 -14.01 0.51
N LEU A 118 7.03 -14.69 0.98
CA LEU A 118 7.43 -14.65 2.38
C LEU A 118 8.47 -13.56 2.62
N TYR A 119 8.21 -12.74 3.61
CA TYR A 119 9.09 -11.69 4.08
C TYR A 119 9.50 -11.94 5.52
N SER A 120 10.63 -11.37 5.92
CA SER A 120 11.09 -11.34 7.30
C SER A 120 11.48 -9.92 7.68
N TYR A 121 11.06 -9.47 8.85
CA TYR A 121 11.53 -8.25 9.49
C TYR A 121 11.86 -8.51 10.95
N GLU A 122 13.09 -8.23 11.35
CA GLU A 122 13.58 -8.49 12.73
C GLU A 122 13.31 -9.94 13.20
N GLY A 123 13.44 -10.92 12.30
CA GLY A 123 13.19 -12.34 12.57
C GLY A 123 11.72 -12.77 12.56
N ILE A 124 10.78 -11.86 12.36
CA ILE A 124 9.36 -12.16 12.24
C ILE A 124 9.04 -12.46 10.78
N ILE A 125 8.54 -13.68 10.51
CA ILE A 125 8.18 -14.11 9.15
C ILE A 125 6.70 -13.85 8.93
N PHE A 126 6.35 -13.27 7.77
CA PHE A 126 4.97 -12.98 7.39
C PHE A 126 4.74 -13.11 5.88
N LYS A 127 3.49 -13.27 5.48
CA LYS A 127 3.04 -13.30 4.10
C LYS A 127 2.79 -11.86 3.63
N GLY A 128 3.42 -11.46 2.53
CA GLY A 128 3.18 -10.17 1.89
C GLY A 128 2.84 -10.35 0.42
N VAL A 129 2.29 -9.33 -0.21
CA VAL A 129 2.02 -9.31 -1.64
C VAL A 129 3.31 -9.22 -2.46
N CYS A 130 3.27 -9.60 -3.74
CA CYS A 130 4.39 -9.38 -4.65
C CYS A 130 4.55 -7.89 -4.99
N ILE A 131 5.73 -7.51 -5.49
CA ILE A 131 6.06 -6.12 -5.87
C ILE A 131 5.08 -5.56 -6.91
N GLU A 132 4.64 -6.39 -7.85
CA GLU A 132 3.74 -5.98 -8.93
C GLU A 132 2.40 -5.50 -8.39
N TYR A 133 1.88 -6.17 -7.34
CA TYR A 133 0.65 -5.72 -6.68
C TYR A 133 0.86 -4.40 -5.94
N THR A 134 1.93 -4.28 -5.14
CA THR A 134 2.25 -3.02 -4.43
C THR A 134 2.39 -1.84 -5.38
N ILE A 135 3.03 -2.05 -6.54
CA ILE A 135 3.15 -1.01 -7.58
C ILE A 135 1.76 -0.68 -8.15
N ALA A 136 0.96 -1.69 -8.49
CA ALA A 136 -0.35 -1.49 -9.09
C ALA A 136 -1.30 -0.71 -8.16
N GLU A 137 -1.29 -1.02 -6.87
CA GLU A 137 -2.08 -0.31 -5.85
C GLU A 137 -1.68 1.19 -5.79
N LYS A 138 -0.38 1.45 -5.74
CA LYS A 138 0.13 2.84 -5.75
C LYS A 138 -0.18 3.57 -7.05
N LEU A 139 -0.18 2.88 -8.19
CA LEU A 139 -0.57 3.45 -9.48
C LEU A 139 -2.06 3.82 -9.51
N VAL A 140 -2.93 2.91 -9.08
CA VAL A 140 -4.37 3.21 -9.02
C VAL A 140 -4.61 4.40 -8.09
N SER A 141 -4.01 4.42 -6.90
CA SER A 141 -4.12 5.54 -5.96
C SER A 141 -3.57 6.85 -6.53
N LEU A 142 -2.48 6.81 -7.31
CA LEU A 142 -1.90 7.99 -7.95
C LEU A 142 -2.75 8.52 -9.11
N LEU A 143 -3.37 7.63 -9.86
CA LEU A 143 -4.18 7.97 -11.04
C LEU A 143 -5.65 8.24 -10.70
N ASN A 144 -6.08 7.90 -9.50
CA ASN A 144 -7.44 8.16 -9.02
C ASN A 144 -7.68 9.66 -8.85
N GLU A 145 -8.73 10.20 -9.48
CA GLU A 145 -9.04 11.63 -9.50
C GLU A 145 -9.29 12.24 -8.12
N LEU A 146 -9.76 11.45 -7.16
CA LEU A 146 -10.15 11.93 -5.83
C LEU A 146 -9.02 11.88 -4.80
N SER A 147 -8.00 11.07 -5.01
CA SER A 147 -7.01 10.80 -3.99
C SER A 147 -5.57 10.80 -4.50
N ARG A 148 -5.13 11.71 -5.28
CA ARG A 148 -3.75 11.76 -5.81
C ARG A 148 -2.69 12.16 -4.76
N PRO A 149 -2.36 11.29 -3.78
CA PRO A 149 -1.39 11.67 -2.77
C PRO A 149 0.01 11.68 -3.37
N TYR A 150 0.70 12.78 -3.19
CA TYR A 150 2.10 12.99 -3.64
C TYR A 150 3.06 11.86 -3.18
N LYS A 151 2.76 11.23 -2.03
CA LYS A 151 3.53 10.08 -1.53
C LYS A 151 3.59 8.93 -2.54
N HIS A 152 2.53 8.69 -3.30
CA HIS A 152 2.51 7.64 -4.33
C HIS A 152 3.33 8.02 -5.55
N LEU A 153 3.36 9.30 -5.93
CA LEU A 153 4.27 9.77 -6.99
C LEU A 153 5.73 9.47 -6.63
N VAL A 154 6.13 9.78 -5.40
CA VAL A 154 7.50 9.52 -4.92
C VAL A 154 7.83 8.04 -4.88
N ASP A 155 6.89 7.20 -4.42
CA ASP A 155 7.08 5.76 -4.39
C ASP A 155 7.21 5.20 -5.81
N ILE A 156 6.31 5.57 -6.74
CA ILE A 156 6.38 5.14 -8.15
C ILE A 156 7.66 5.65 -8.83
N TYR A 157 8.03 6.91 -8.61
CA TYR A 157 9.30 7.44 -9.10
C TYR A 157 10.49 6.61 -8.58
N SER A 158 10.47 6.20 -7.31
CA SER A 158 11.50 5.31 -6.76
C SER A 158 11.51 3.94 -7.45
N PHE A 159 10.34 3.40 -7.79
CA PHE A 159 10.24 2.16 -8.55
C PHE A 159 10.74 2.28 -10.00
N THR A 160 10.75 3.46 -10.60
CA THR A 160 11.39 3.62 -11.93
C THR A 160 12.91 3.47 -11.86
N LYS A 161 13.52 3.63 -10.68
CA LYS A 161 14.98 3.58 -10.47
C LYS A 161 15.53 2.20 -10.14
N ILE A 162 14.69 1.23 -9.79
CA ILE A 162 15.16 -0.15 -9.56
C ILE A 162 15.39 -0.87 -10.88
N ASP A 163 16.05 -2.02 -10.83
CA ASP A 163 16.24 -2.88 -12.00
C ASP A 163 14.87 -3.31 -12.57
N GLN A 164 14.55 -2.80 -13.75
CA GLN A 164 13.27 -3.03 -14.42
C GLN A 164 13.09 -4.48 -14.88
N SER A 165 14.17 -5.28 -14.96
CA SER A 165 14.08 -6.70 -15.27
C SER A 165 13.45 -7.54 -14.14
N LEU A 166 13.38 -6.97 -12.93
CA LEU A 166 12.73 -7.59 -11.78
C LEU A 166 11.20 -7.47 -11.80
N LEU A 167 10.65 -6.64 -12.70
CA LEU A 167 9.22 -6.32 -12.75
C LEU A 167 8.52 -7.04 -13.90
N ASP A 168 7.48 -7.79 -13.58
CA ASP A 168 6.54 -8.28 -14.59
C ASP A 168 5.48 -7.21 -14.89
N LYS A 169 5.72 -6.43 -15.93
CA LYS A 169 4.82 -5.33 -16.35
C LYS A 169 3.43 -5.83 -16.74
N LYS A 170 3.29 -7.08 -17.21
CA LYS A 170 1.98 -7.66 -17.52
C LYS A 170 1.18 -7.92 -16.23
N GLU A 171 1.86 -8.41 -15.20
CA GLU A 171 1.24 -8.60 -13.90
C GLU A 171 0.85 -7.27 -13.25
N ILE A 172 1.70 -6.23 -13.34
CA ILE A 172 1.32 -4.89 -12.86
C ILE A 172 0.04 -4.43 -13.55
N LYS A 173 -0.02 -4.52 -14.88
CA LYS A 173 -1.22 -4.14 -15.64
C LYS A 173 -2.45 -4.96 -15.26
N ARG A 174 -2.29 -6.28 -15.03
CA ARG A 174 -3.37 -7.15 -14.57
C ARG A 174 -3.92 -6.69 -13.21
N TYR A 175 -3.04 -6.41 -12.24
CA TYR A 175 -3.45 -5.94 -10.92
C TYR A 175 -4.08 -4.55 -10.96
N VAL A 176 -3.57 -3.61 -11.76
CA VAL A 176 -4.21 -2.31 -11.98
C VAL A 176 -5.66 -2.50 -12.45
N SER A 177 -5.88 -3.44 -13.38
CA SER A 177 -7.22 -3.72 -13.89
C SER A 177 -8.14 -4.33 -12.82
N LEU A 178 -7.65 -5.26 -12.01
CA LEU A 178 -8.41 -5.89 -10.92
C LEU A 178 -8.81 -4.86 -9.85
N ILE A 179 -7.87 -4.05 -9.39
CA ILE A 179 -8.11 -3.03 -8.38
C ILE A 179 -9.13 -2.01 -8.88
N ASN A 180 -8.93 -1.48 -10.09
CA ASN A 180 -9.86 -0.51 -10.68
C ASN A 180 -11.25 -1.11 -10.93
N SER A 181 -11.35 -2.39 -11.28
CA SER A 181 -12.63 -3.09 -11.44
C SER A 181 -13.38 -3.18 -10.11
N GLN A 182 -12.71 -3.59 -9.04
CA GLN A 182 -13.33 -3.64 -7.71
C GLN A 182 -13.79 -2.26 -7.23
N GLU A 183 -12.96 -1.22 -7.41
CA GLU A 183 -13.35 0.15 -7.08
C GLU A 183 -14.59 0.59 -7.87
N ASN A 184 -14.66 0.26 -9.16
CA ASN A 184 -15.80 0.60 -10.00
C ASN A 184 -17.07 -0.18 -9.64
N GLU A 185 -16.96 -1.45 -9.27
CA GLU A 185 -18.09 -2.22 -8.74
C GLU A 185 -18.65 -1.58 -7.46
N PHE A 186 -17.75 -1.15 -6.58
CA PHE A 186 -18.16 -0.44 -5.37
C PHE A 186 -18.82 0.91 -5.69
N ARG A 187 -18.26 1.72 -6.59
CA ARG A 187 -18.84 2.98 -7.07
C ARG A 187 -20.26 2.80 -7.59
N LYS A 188 -20.49 1.74 -8.39
CA LYS A 188 -21.84 1.39 -8.88
C LYS A 188 -22.80 1.09 -7.73
N SER A 189 -22.36 0.35 -6.71
CA SER A 189 -23.20 -0.03 -5.57
C SER A 189 -23.71 1.17 -4.77
N ILE A 190 -22.98 2.29 -4.80
CA ILE A 190 -23.34 3.55 -4.13
C ILE A 190 -23.80 4.65 -5.10
N ASN A 191 -24.13 4.29 -6.35
CA ASN A 191 -24.59 5.21 -7.40
C ASN A 191 -23.56 6.33 -7.75
N VAL A 192 -22.28 6.04 -7.69
CA VAL A 192 -21.20 6.93 -8.12
C VAL A 192 -20.71 6.50 -9.51
N LYS A 193 -20.35 7.48 -10.34
CA LYS A 193 -19.83 7.24 -11.69
C LYS A 193 -18.58 6.38 -11.66
N GLU A 194 -18.50 5.41 -12.58
CA GLU A 194 -17.30 4.62 -12.80
C GLU A 194 -16.10 5.49 -13.18
N GLN A 195 -14.94 5.06 -12.77
CA GLN A 195 -13.67 5.74 -13.07
C GLN A 195 -12.93 4.98 -14.18
N VAL A 196 -12.52 5.76 -15.17
CA VAL A 196 -11.54 5.32 -16.17
C VAL A 196 -10.19 5.91 -15.75
N LEU A 197 -9.24 5.07 -15.39
CA LEU A 197 -7.91 5.53 -15.02
C LEU A 197 -7.22 6.22 -16.21
N PRO A 198 -6.71 7.42 -16.04
CA PRO A 198 -5.93 8.09 -17.07
C PRO A 198 -4.62 7.31 -17.33
N LYS A 199 -4.12 7.36 -18.56
CA LYS A 199 -2.85 6.72 -18.95
C LYS A 199 -1.62 7.54 -18.56
N GLN A 200 -1.82 8.72 -17.99
CA GLN A 200 -0.75 9.63 -17.56
C GLN A 200 -1.27 10.57 -16.48
N ILE A 201 -0.36 11.13 -15.73
CA ILE A 201 -0.65 12.22 -14.79
C ILE A 201 -0.77 13.50 -15.60
N LEU A 202 -1.99 14.05 -15.69
CA LEU A 202 -2.30 15.18 -16.57
C LEU A 202 -2.00 16.54 -15.95
N ASP A 203 -2.14 16.66 -14.61
CA ASP A 203 -1.99 17.93 -13.91
C ASP A 203 -1.34 17.73 -12.54
N ASP A 204 -0.25 18.47 -12.30
CA ASP A 204 0.44 18.47 -11.01
C ASP A 204 -0.37 19.18 -9.90
N LYS A 205 -1.26 20.11 -10.25
CA LYS A 205 -2.11 20.84 -9.30
C LYS A 205 -3.09 19.94 -8.56
N GLN A 206 -3.39 18.78 -9.14
CA GLN A 206 -4.27 17.79 -8.52
C GLN A 206 -3.54 16.88 -7.52
N LEU A 207 -2.21 16.90 -7.49
CA LEU A 207 -1.44 16.17 -6.50
C LEU A 207 -1.51 16.91 -5.16
N ASN A 208 -2.17 16.31 -4.18
CA ASN A 208 -2.21 16.81 -2.81
C ASN A 208 -0.86 16.56 -2.12
N PRO A 209 -0.01 17.58 -1.93
CA PRO A 209 1.25 17.38 -1.23
C PRO A 209 0.96 17.11 0.24
N PRO A 210 1.51 16.06 0.86
CA PRO A 210 1.52 15.95 2.30
C PRO A 210 2.33 17.11 2.90
N ILE A 211 1.99 17.52 4.11
CA ILE A 211 2.66 18.62 4.85
C ILE A 211 4.20 18.44 4.95
N MET A 212 4.72 17.22 4.65
CA MET A 212 6.14 16.84 4.71
C MET A 212 6.87 16.80 3.35
N VAL A 213 6.34 17.40 2.31
CA VAL A 213 6.90 17.40 0.95
C VAL A 213 8.37 17.86 0.84
N PRO A 214 8.85 18.87 1.57
CA PRO A 214 10.24 19.32 1.42
C PRO A 214 11.29 18.22 1.65
N THR A 215 11.03 17.29 2.56
CA THR A 215 11.93 16.18 2.88
C THR A 215 11.97 15.08 1.83
N LEU A 216 10.90 14.92 1.06
CA LEU A 216 10.84 13.93 -0.02
C LEU A 216 11.51 14.43 -1.30
N GLN A 217 11.33 15.70 -1.65
CA GLN A 217 12.01 16.33 -2.79
C GLN A 217 13.53 16.43 -2.61
N SER A 218 13.98 16.79 -1.41
CA SER A 218 15.42 16.94 -1.12
C SER A 218 16.21 15.64 -1.29
N LYS A 219 15.54 14.48 -1.23
CA LYS A 219 16.20 13.18 -1.33
C LYS A 219 16.72 12.87 -2.74
N TYR A 220 16.01 13.31 -3.77
CA TYR A 220 16.37 13.01 -5.16
C TYR A 220 17.00 14.19 -5.88
N ASN A 221 16.98 15.40 -5.28
CA ASN A 221 17.38 16.64 -5.93
C ASN A 221 16.72 16.85 -7.31
N VAL A 222 15.44 16.46 -7.41
CA VAL A 222 14.66 16.45 -8.65
C VAL A 222 13.37 17.24 -8.39
N SER A 223 12.93 18.03 -9.35
CA SER A 223 11.67 18.76 -9.25
C SER A 223 10.46 17.80 -9.33
N LYS A 224 9.31 18.27 -8.88
CA LYS A 224 8.04 17.53 -8.98
C LYS A 224 7.67 17.28 -10.45
N GLU A 225 7.90 18.28 -11.29
CA GLU A 225 7.62 18.23 -12.74
C GLU A 225 8.49 17.18 -13.43
N GLU A 226 9.76 17.08 -13.06
CA GLU A 226 10.67 16.04 -13.55
C GLU A 226 10.21 14.66 -13.11
N MET A 227 9.79 14.48 -11.84
CA MET A 227 9.21 13.21 -11.36
C MET A 227 7.97 12.82 -12.16
N ILE A 228 7.05 13.75 -12.39
CA ILE A 228 5.83 13.52 -13.19
C ILE A 228 6.18 13.11 -14.61
N SER A 229 7.13 13.82 -15.24
CA SER A 229 7.56 13.52 -16.60
C SER A 229 8.13 12.11 -16.71
N GLU A 230 9.03 11.74 -15.81
CA GLU A 230 9.65 10.42 -15.83
C GLU A 230 8.66 9.30 -15.51
N VAL A 231 7.78 9.49 -14.53
CA VAL A 231 6.72 8.52 -14.23
C VAL A 231 5.78 8.36 -15.42
N ASN A 232 5.41 9.44 -16.12
CA ASN A 232 4.58 9.35 -17.31
C ASN A 232 5.24 8.57 -18.44
N GLU A 233 6.55 8.73 -18.66
CA GLU A 233 7.28 7.92 -19.64
C GLU A 233 7.31 6.44 -19.24
N TRP A 234 7.52 6.16 -17.96
CA TRP A 234 7.49 4.79 -17.47
C TRP A 234 6.09 4.16 -17.59
N LEU A 235 5.02 4.90 -17.29
CA LEU A 235 3.63 4.46 -17.43
C LEU A 235 3.31 3.95 -18.84
N LYS A 236 3.84 4.58 -19.89
CA LYS A 236 3.67 4.12 -21.28
C LYS A 236 4.20 2.70 -21.52
N THR A 237 5.11 2.24 -20.67
CA THR A 237 5.69 0.90 -20.76
C THR A 237 4.94 -0.14 -19.94
N VAL A 238 4.09 0.30 -19.00
CA VAL A 238 3.39 -0.56 -18.04
C VAL A 238 1.89 -0.66 -18.35
N LEU A 239 1.24 0.45 -18.72
CA LEU A 239 -0.20 0.54 -19.00
C LEU A 239 -0.48 0.54 -20.51
#